data_80b70526190741942ef59916f3100a96
#
_entry.id   80b70526190741942ef59916f3100a96
#
_cell.length_a   1.000
_cell.length_b   1.000
_cell.length_c   1.000
_cell.angle_alpha   90.00
_cell.angle_beta   90.00
_cell.angle_gamma   90.00
#
_symmetry.space_group_name_H-M   'P 1'
#
loop_
_entity.id
_entity.type
_entity.pdbx_description
1 polymer ?
#
loop_
_entity_poly.entity_id
_entity_poly.type
_entity_poly.pdbx_seq_one_letter_code
_entity_poly.pdbx_strand_id
1 'polypeptide(L)'
;FEKLGVTVLSISVDSPFVHKIWNDHELSKMINKDIPFPMLSDQGGKIGTMYGVYNEEAGTETRGRFIIDPDGVIQAFEVLTPPVGWNVSEALRQIKAYQLVRETKGKNVTPSGWQPGKKVLTPGIGLVGNIWKEWSVKEAFDD
;
A
#
# COMPACT_ATOMS: atom_id res chain seq x y z
N PHE A 1 -8.39 -5.82 3.94
CA PHE A 1 -8.10 -5.77 2.50
C PHE A 1 -9.22 -6.42 1.70
N GLU A 2 -9.57 -7.67 1.98
CA GLU A 2 -10.62 -8.41 1.26
C GLU A 2 -11.95 -7.64 1.15
N LYS A 3 -12.44 -7.05 2.26
CA LYS A 3 -13.65 -6.21 2.27
C LYS A 3 -13.57 -4.96 1.37
N LEU A 4 -12.37 -4.58 0.95
CA LEU A 4 -12.13 -3.48 0.01
C LEU A 4 -11.91 -3.99 -1.42
N GLY A 5 -12.10 -5.29 -1.69
CA GLY A 5 -11.81 -5.89 -2.99
C GLY A 5 -10.32 -5.88 -3.36
N VAL A 6 -9.43 -5.88 -2.37
CA VAL A 6 -7.98 -5.82 -2.58
C VAL A 6 -7.36 -7.20 -2.42
N THR A 7 -6.64 -7.62 -3.44
CA THR A 7 -5.77 -8.80 -3.39
C THR A 7 -4.41 -8.40 -2.81
N VAL A 8 -4.00 -9.08 -1.75
CA VAL A 8 -2.66 -8.91 -1.16
C VAL A 8 -1.74 -10.01 -1.69
N LEU A 9 -0.55 -9.64 -2.13
CA LEU A 9 0.52 -10.56 -2.50
C LEU A 9 1.77 -10.20 -1.69
N SER A 10 2.45 -11.19 -1.14
CA SER A 10 3.77 -11.04 -0.56
C SER A 10 4.79 -11.71 -1.49
N ILE A 11 5.95 -11.09 -1.68
CA ILE A 11 7.04 -11.63 -2.50
C ILE A 11 8.33 -11.53 -1.71
N SER A 12 9.15 -12.57 -1.75
CA SER A 12 10.53 -12.54 -1.26
C SER A 12 11.42 -13.48 -2.08
N VAL A 13 12.72 -13.36 -1.89
CA VAL A 13 13.72 -14.27 -2.51
C VAL A 13 13.67 -15.69 -1.96
N ASP A 14 12.93 -15.91 -0.88
CA ASP A 14 12.81 -17.22 -0.23
C ASP A 14 12.09 -18.24 -1.13
N SER A 15 12.42 -19.51 -0.94
CA SER A 15 11.75 -20.59 -1.66
C SER A 15 10.33 -20.84 -1.09
N PRO A 16 9.42 -21.46 -1.85
CA PRO A 16 8.12 -21.87 -1.35
C PRO A 16 8.19 -22.80 -0.13
N PHE A 17 9.27 -23.58 -0.01
CA PHE A 17 9.50 -24.45 1.15
C PHE A 17 9.81 -23.64 2.41
N VAL A 18 10.59 -22.57 2.28
CA VAL A 18 10.89 -21.64 3.39
C VAL A 18 9.60 -20.91 3.80
N HIS A 19 8.81 -20.42 2.85
CA HIS A 19 7.52 -19.78 3.12
C HIS A 19 6.56 -20.72 3.86
N LYS A 20 6.51 -21.99 3.46
CA LYS A 20 5.68 -22.99 4.14
C LYS A 20 6.11 -23.18 5.59
N ILE A 21 7.40 -23.39 5.84
CA ILE A 21 7.93 -23.56 7.20
C ILE A 21 7.68 -22.32 8.05
N TRP A 22 7.86 -21.14 7.50
CA TRP A 22 7.59 -19.88 8.21
C TRP A 22 6.11 -19.73 8.57
N ASN A 23 5.21 -20.04 7.63
CA ASN A 23 3.78 -20.06 7.93
C ASN A 23 3.45 -21.06 9.03
N ASP A 24 3.86 -22.32 8.89
CA ASP A 24 3.49 -23.40 9.79
C ASP A 24 4.01 -23.20 11.23
N HIS A 25 5.20 -22.63 11.37
CA HIS A 25 5.89 -22.55 12.68
C HIS A 25 5.78 -21.19 13.36
N GLU A 26 5.46 -20.12 12.62
CA GLU A 26 5.46 -18.76 13.18
C GLU A 26 4.19 -17.98 12.79
N LEU A 27 3.99 -17.68 11.50
CA LEU A 27 2.96 -16.75 11.08
C LEU A 27 1.55 -17.23 11.44
N SER A 28 1.26 -18.51 11.22
CA SER A 28 -0.05 -19.10 11.58
C SER A 28 -0.35 -19.01 13.08
N LYS A 29 0.68 -19.03 13.92
CA LYS A 29 0.53 -18.88 15.37
C LYS A 29 0.24 -17.45 15.79
N MET A 30 0.76 -16.46 15.04
CA MET A 30 0.48 -15.05 15.31
C MET A 30 -0.99 -14.69 15.10
N ILE A 31 -1.65 -15.35 14.16
CA ILE A 31 -3.05 -15.04 13.77
C ILE A 31 -4.02 -16.19 14.01
N ASN A 32 -3.57 -17.31 14.60
CA ASN A 32 -4.33 -18.55 14.86
C ASN A 32 -4.98 -19.16 13.60
N LYS A 33 -4.35 -19.01 12.44
CA LYS A 33 -4.73 -19.58 11.15
C LYS A 33 -3.61 -19.38 10.14
N ASP A 34 -3.70 -20.01 8.97
CA ASP A 34 -2.77 -19.74 7.88
C ASP A 34 -2.87 -18.30 7.39
N ILE A 35 -1.74 -17.79 6.85
CA ILE A 35 -1.69 -16.45 6.23
C ILE A 35 -2.72 -16.40 5.10
N PRO A 36 -3.62 -15.37 5.09
CA PRO A 36 -4.75 -15.30 4.18
C PRO A 36 -4.41 -14.74 2.78
N PHE A 37 -3.15 -14.79 2.38
CA PHE A 37 -2.69 -14.33 1.07
C PHE A 37 -1.49 -15.14 0.58
N PRO A 38 -1.26 -15.23 -0.74
CA PRO A 38 -0.11 -15.93 -1.30
C PRO A 38 1.22 -15.30 -0.91
N MET A 39 2.19 -16.15 -0.58
CA MET A 39 3.59 -15.78 -0.47
C MET A 39 4.32 -16.30 -1.71
N LEU A 40 4.74 -15.39 -2.57
CA LEU A 40 5.40 -15.66 -3.85
C LEU A 40 6.91 -15.71 -3.69
N SER A 41 7.56 -16.57 -4.46
CA SER A 41 9.00 -16.77 -4.44
C SER A 41 9.65 -16.10 -5.66
N ASP A 42 10.56 -15.17 -5.43
CA ASP A 42 11.39 -14.52 -6.45
C ASP A 42 12.87 -14.91 -6.30
N GLN A 43 13.15 -16.20 -6.33
CA GLN A 43 14.52 -16.71 -6.25
C GLN A 43 15.38 -16.10 -7.37
N GLY A 44 16.44 -15.38 -6.99
CA GLY A 44 17.29 -14.63 -7.91
C GLY A 44 16.88 -13.18 -8.13
N GLY A 45 15.80 -12.69 -7.49
CA GLY A 45 15.46 -11.27 -7.40
C GLY A 45 15.02 -10.62 -8.72
N LYS A 46 14.49 -11.40 -9.68
CA LYS A 46 14.08 -10.88 -10.98
C LYS A 46 12.93 -9.87 -10.86
N ILE A 47 11.92 -10.21 -10.08
CA ILE A 47 10.77 -9.32 -9.85
C ILE A 47 11.20 -8.14 -8.99
N GLY A 48 11.95 -8.39 -7.91
CA GLY A 48 12.51 -7.35 -7.06
C GLY A 48 13.36 -6.33 -7.84
N THR A 49 14.15 -6.79 -8.82
CA THR A 49 14.91 -5.92 -9.73
C THR A 49 13.99 -5.07 -10.60
N MET A 50 12.92 -5.65 -11.17
CA MET A 50 11.95 -4.90 -11.97
C MET A 50 11.23 -3.81 -11.16
N TYR A 51 10.98 -4.06 -9.89
CA TYR A 51 10.37 -3.10 -8.97
C TYR A 51 11.37 -2.16 -8.28
N GLY A 52 12.68 -2.33 -8.55
CA GLY A 52 13.74 -1.49 -7.99
C GLY A 52 13.98 -1.69 -6.49
N VAL A 53 13.67 -2.85 -5.96
CA VAL A 53 13.78 -3.18 -4.53
C VAL A 53 14.76 -4.32 -4.22
N TYR A 54 15.33 -4.97 -5.22
CA TYR A 54 16.32 -6.01 -5.03
C TYR A 54 17.72 -5.40 -4.80
N ASN A 55 18.40 -5.87 -3.78
CA ASN A 55 19.79 -5.53 -3.49
C ASN A 55 20.68 -6.71 -3.95
N GLU A 56 21.39 -6.53 -5.04
CA GLU A 56 22.25 -7.57 -5.63
C GLU A 56 23.40 -7.95 -4.71
N GLU A 57 23.98 -6.99 -3.99
CA GLU A 57 25.11 -7.25 -3.08
C GLU A 57 24.67 -8.11 -1.88
N ALA A 58 23.51 -7.83 -1.33
CA ALA A 58 22.95 -8.58 -0.21
C ALA A 58 22.22 -9.86 -0.64
N GLY A 59 21.85 -9.99 -1.92
CA GLY A 59 21.02 -11.08 -2.42
C GLY A 59 19.61 -11.11 -1.85
N THR A 60 19.08 -9.94 -1.41
CA THR A 60 17.79 -9.82 -0.75
C THR A 60 17.01 -8.61 -1.27
N GLU A 61 15.71 -8.58 -0.98
CA GLU A 61 14.86 -7.44 -1.26
C GLU A 61 14.79 -6.49 -0.07
N THR A 62 14.65 -5.19 -0.37
CA THR A 62 14.29 -4.17 0.62
C THR A 62 12.77 -4.24 0.90
N ARG A 63 12.30 -3.48 1.91
CA ARG A 63 10.87 -3.46 2.25
C ARG A 63 10.09 -2.57 1.28
N GLY A 64 9.79 -3.09 0.08
CA GLY A 64 8.93 -2.44 -0.90
C GLY A 64 7.45 -2.76 -0.69
N ARG A 65 6.59 -1.75 -0.77
CA ARG A 65 5.14 -1.87 -0.82
C ARG A 65 4.63 -1.10 -2.02
N PHE A 66 3.77 -1.72 -2.81
CA PHE A 66 3.21 -1.13 -4.01
C PHE A 66 1.68 -1.25 -3.98
N ILE A 67 0.99 -0.18 -4.33
CA ILE A 67 -0.46 -0.16 -4.55
C ILE A 67 -0.67 -0.07 -6.05
N ILE A 68 -1.28 -1.10 -6.61
CA ILE A 68 -1.54 -1.25 -8.04
C ILE A 68 -3.04 -1.22 -8.26
N ASP A 69 -3.51 -0.42 -9.18
CA ASP A 69 -4.92 -0.32 -9.50
C ASP A 69 -5.39 -1.46 -10.44
N PRO A 70 -6.72 -1.59 -10.67
CA PRO A 70 -7.26 -2.62 -11.55
C PRO A 70 -6.80 -2.55 -13.01
N ASP A 71 -6.23 -1.43 -13.46
CA ASP A 71 -5.68 -1.25 -14.81
C ASP A 71 -4.19 -1.66 -14.87
N GLY A 72 -3.62 -2.13 -13.75
CA GLY A 72 -2.21 -2.54 -13.65
C GLY A 72 -1.24 -1.37 -13.44
N VAL A 73 -1.74 -0.19 -13.09
CA VAL A 73 -0.92 1.01 -12.88
C VAL A 73 -0.55 1.15 -11.40
N ILE A 74 0.73 1.36 -11.12
CA ILE A 74 1.21 1.66 -9.77
C ILE A 74 0.75 3.06 -9.37
N GLN A 75 -0.11 3.14 -8.37
CA GLN A 75 -0.65 4.40 -7.83
C GLN A 75 0.19 4.94 -6.67
N ALA A 76 0.83 4.05 -5.91
CA ALA A 76 1.76 4.43 -4.85
C ALA A 76 2.78 3.34 -4.62
N PHE A 77 3.95 3.75 -4.14
CA PHE A 77 4.94 2.85 -3.59
C PHE A 77 5.63 3.48 -2.38
N GLU A 78 6.09 2.64 -1.49
CA GLU A 78 6.87 3.01 -0.32
C GLU A 78 7.98 1.98 -0.14
N VAL A 79 9.20 2.44 -0.02
CA VAL A 79 10.37 1.59 0.24
C VAL A 79 11.00 2.02 1.55
N LEU A 80 11.03 1.12 2.51
CA LEU A 80 11.59 1.35 3.84
C LEU A 80 12.88 0.57 4.04
N THR A 81 13.74 1.09 4.89
CA THR A 81 14.91 0.34 5.36
C THR A 81 14.44 -0.85 6.22
N PRO A 82 15.19 -1.98 6.23
CA PRO A 82 14.76 -3.20 6.91
C PRO A 82 14.33 -3.06 8.37
N PRO A 83 14.92 -2.15 9.20
CA PRO A 83 14.52 -1.99 10.59
C PRO A 83 13.15 -1.32 10.79
N VAL A 84 12.60 -0.70 9.76
CA VAL A 84 11.34 0.07 9.86
C VAL A 84 10.18 -0.74 9.29
N GLY A 85 9.13 -0.96 10.08
CA GLY A 85 7.90 -1.61 9.65
C GLY A 85 6.92 -0.64 8.96
N TRP A 86 6.10 -1.17 8.05
CA TRP A 86 5.04 -0.37 7.40
C TRP A 86 3.91 -0.01 8.36
N ASN A 87 3.29 1.13 8.12
CA ASN A 87 2.01 1.46 8.70
C ASN A 87 0.87 0.88 7.83
N VAL A 88 0.28 -0.22 8.29
CA VAL A 88 -0.80 -0.91 7.57
C VAL A 88 -2.08 -0.07 7.53
N SER A 89 -2.35 0.73 8.57
CA SER A 89 -3.51 1.64 8.60
C SER A 89 -3.40 2.71 7.52
N GLU A 90 -2.20 3.24 7.29
CA GLU A 90 -1.94 4.18 6.20
C GLU A 90 -2.13 3.51 4.82
N ALA A 91 -1.70 2.26 4.64
CA ALA A 91 -1.99 1.52 3.41
C ALA A 91 -3.50 1.42 3.14
N LEU A 92 -4.29 1.08 4.15
CA LEU A 92 -5.75 0.99 4.03
C LEU A 92 -6.38 2.35 3.73
N ARG A 93 -5.88 3.43 4.36
CA ARG A 93 -6.32 4.79 4.08
C ARG A 93 -6.06 5.17 2.63
N GLN A 94 -4.85 4.94 2.13
CA GLN A 94 -4.47 5.22 0.74
C GLN A 94 -5.33 4.45 -0.25
N ILE A 95 -5.55 3.16 -0.03
CA ILE A 95 -6.42 2.34 -0.89
C ILE A 95 -7.81 2.95 -0.99
N LYS A 96 -8.42 3.32 0.14
CA LYS A 96 -9.75 3.96 0.16
C LYS A 96 -9.74 5.30 -0.56
N ALA A 97 -8.65 6.08 -0.47
CA ALA A 97 -8.52 7.33 -1.20
C ALA A 97 -8.45 7.09 -2.72
N TYR A 98 -7.65 6.13 -3.18
CA TYR A 98 -7.58 5.77 -4.60
C TYR A 98 -8.91 5.24 -5.13
N GLN A 99 -9.61 4.39 -4.37
CA GLN A 99 -10.93 3.89 -4.73
C GLN A 99 -11.94 5.04 -4.89
N LEU A 100 -11.99 5.98 -3.94
CA LEU A 100 -12.85 7.15 -4.01
C LEU A 100 -12.58 7.99 -5.27
N VAL A 101 -11.30 8.30 -5.54
CA VAL A 101 -10.92 9.07 -6.74
C VAL A 101 -11.32 8.33 -8.01
N ARG A 102 -11.11 7.01 -8.07
CA ARG A 102 -11.49 6.18 -9.22
C ARG A 102 -13.01 6.12 -9.40
N GLU A 103 -13.77 5.87 -8.36
CA GLU A 103 -15.24 5.80 -8.37
C GLU A 103 -15.85 7.12 -8.84
N THR A 104 -15.29 8.24 -8.41
CA THR A 104 -15.76 9.57 -8.80
C THR A 104 -15.19 10.06 -10.12
N LYS A 105 -14.37 9.23 -10.82
CA LYS A 105 -13.70 9.57 -12.07
C LYS A 105 -12.91 10.87 -11.97
N GLY A 106 -12.22 11.08 -10.84
CA GLY A 106 -11.43 12.28 -10.56
C GLY A 106 -12.23 13.53 -10.22
N LYS A 107 -13.56 13.46 -10.10
CA LYS A 107 -14.38 14.60 -9.68
C LYS A 107 -14.11 15.03 -8.24
N ASN A 108 -13.73 14.09 -7.39
CA ASN A 108 -13.34 14.33 -6.02
C ASN A 108 -11.88 13.92 -5.80
N VAL A 109 -11.18 14.73 -5.02
CA VAL A 109 -9.81 14.45 -4.58
C VAL A 109 -9.73 14.53 -3.07
N THR A 110 -8.78 13.80 -2.50
CA THR A 110 -8.56 13.75 -1.06
C THR A 110 -7.45 14.74 -0.68
N PRO A 111 -7.68 15.63 0.28
CA PRO A 111 -6.62 16.49 0.81
C PRO A 111 -5.64 15.68 1.67
N SER A 112 -4.52 16.32 2.04
CA SER A 112 -3.56 15.74 2.98
C SER A 112 -4.24 15.35 4.29
N GLY A 113 -3.86 14.19 4.87
CA GLY A 113 -4.46 13.67 6.10
C GLY A 113 -5.90 13.19 5.97
N TRP A 114 -6.47 13.16 4.76
CA TRP A 114 -7.84 12.71 4.57
C TRP A 114 -8.08 11.31 5.15
N GLN A 115 -9.17 11.18 5.88
CA GLN A 115 -9.68 9.90 6.39
C GLN A 115 -11.02 9.57 5.75
N PRO A 116 -11.38 8.27 5.62
CA PRO A 116 -12.68 7.87 5.10
C PRO A 116 -13.82 8.54 5.86
N GLY A 117 -14.74 9.15 5.10
CA GLY A 117 -15.88 9.91 5.66
C GLY A 117 -15.60 11.39 5.92
N LYS A 118 -14.35 11.83 5.84
CA LYS A 118 -13.99 13.26 5.91
C LYS A 118 -14.25 13.97 4.57
N LYS A 119 -14.22 15.30 4.61
CA LYS A 119 -14.45 16.16 3.45
C LYS A 119 -13.47 15.85 2.30
N VAL A 120 -13.99 15.88 1.10
CA VAL A 120 -13.21 15.81 -0.15
C VAL A 120 -13.23 17.19 -0.82
N LEU A 121 -12.29 17.41 -1.73
CA LEU A 121 -12.24 18.63 -2.54
C LEU A 121 -12.71 18.31 -3.95
N THR A 122 -13.37 19.29 -4.58
CA THR A 122 -13.75 19.21 -6.00
C THR A 122 -12.81 20.09 -6.81
N PRO A 123 -11.86 19.52 -7.58
CA PRO A 123 -10.93 20.31 -8.38
C PRO A 123 -11.67 21.20 -9.39
N GLY A 124 -11.18 22.42 -9.54
CA GLY A 124 -11.75 23.36 -10.51
C GLY A 124 -11.09 24.73 -10.39
N ILE A 125 -11.35 25.56 -11.40
CA ILE A 125 -10.75 26.90 -11.48
C ILE A 125 -11.10 27.78 -10.25
N GLY A 126 -12.33 27.59 -9.71
CA GLY A 126 -12.78 28.32 -8.52
C GLY A 126 -12.05 27.95 -7.22
N LEU A 127 -11.38 26.79 -7.20
CA LEU A 127 -10.61 26.35 -6.04
C LEU A 127 -9.17 26.89 -6.05
N VAL A 128 -8.70 27.35 -7.21
CA VAL A 128 -7.35 27.92 -7.34
C VAL A 128 -7.24 29.20 -6.51
N GLY A 129 -6.29 29.23 -5.56
CA GLY A 129 -6.12 30.32 -4.61
C GLY A 129 -7.16 30.36 -3.48
N ASN A 130 -8.11 29.42 -3.46
CA ASN A 130 -9.23 29.37 -2.48
C ASN A 130 -9.28 28.09 -1.65
N ILE A 131 -8.31 27.18 -1.80
CA ILE A 131 -8.26 25.89 -1.06
C ILE A 131 -8.38 26.11 0.45
N TRP A 132 -7.77 27.17 0.98
CA TRP A 132 -7.77 27.53 2.40
C TRP A 132 -9.18 27.81 2.97
N LYS A 133 -10.17 28.08 2.11
CA LYS A 133 -11.58 28.24 2.51
C LYS A 133 -12.29 26.91 2.66
N GLU A 134 -11.76 25.86 2.03
CA GLU A 134 -12.37 24.55 1.96
C GLU A 134 -11.67 23.52 2.85
N TRP A 135 -10.39 23.71 3.10
CA TRP A 135 -9.54 22.82 3.88
C TRP A 135 -8.45 23.61 4.60
N SER A 136 -8.11 23.20 5.81
CA SER A 136 -7.05 23.79 6.62
C SER A 136 -5.98 22.76 6.96
N VAL A 137 -4.74 23.24 7.19
CA VAL A 137 -3.61 22.38 7.58
C VAL A 137 -3.88 21.59 8.88
N LYS A 138 -4.71 22.15 9.78
CA LYS A 138 -5.09 21.45 11.01
C LYS A 138 -5.79 20.12 10.72
N GLU A 139 -6.65 20.08 9.71
CA GLU A 139 -7.38 18.88 9.30
C GLU A 139 -6.47 17.73 8.81
N ALA A 140 -5.19 18.05 8.47
CA ALA A 140 -4.21 17.04 8.10
C ALA A 140 -3.69 16.21 9.29
N PHE A 141 -3.89 16.71 10.52
CA PHE A 141 -3.39 16.10 11.76
C PHE A 141 -4.52 15.70 12.71
N ASP A 142 -5.77 15.98 12.35
CA ASP A 142 -6.94 15.58 13.13
C ASP A 142 -7.27 14.11 12.80
N ASP A 143 -7.01 13.22 13.76
CA ASP A 143 -7.38 11.80 13.72
C ASP A 143 -8.89 11.57 13.89
#